data_e1e87a5314be660852464b7902afd28b
#
_entry.id   e1e87a5314be660852464b7902afd28b
#
_cell.length_a   1.000
_cell.length_b   1.000
_cell.length_c   1.000
_cell.angle_alpha   90.00
_cell.angle_beta   90.00
_cell.angle_gamma   90.00
#
_symmetry.space_group_name_H-M   'P 1'
#
loop_
_entity.id
_entity.type
_entity.pdbx_description
1 polymer ?
#
loop_
_entity_poly.entity_id
_entity_poly.type
_entity_poly.pdbx_seq_one_letter_code
_entity_poly.pdbx_strand_id
1 'polypeptide(L)'
;MKILRTPDERFHDLKDYPFEPNYTIIKTDDGTDLRIHHVDEGPKDGPILLAMHGQPVWSYLYAKMIPFLTNSGIRVIAPDLPGYGKSDKPASREDYSYQNQVDWMVDWLVANNFQELTFFAQDWGGLIGLRMVAREPDRFIKVSVGNTGLPYSPDVPEEVIKEVKAFRDSNLKLTPYSMMKQVREMDSGKTHPGLKFMYWQKFCWDTVDLPTGFLMSQQMGKNSIISTLVNYVFVKLGISSYSPFKSDLAKAYDAPFPDPSYKMGPRAMPSHVPIIPDQSLEEQRKAREFFATWDKPFLSVFAGDDPVTNGIEQDVLEMCPNAKSAAHIGGGHFYQWSRPKELSELLINFIKEN
;
A
#
# COMPACT_ATOMS: atom_id res chain seq x y z
N MET A 1 -1.09 -23.70 4.81
CA MET A 1 -0.59 -22.38 5.31
C MET A 1 -1.12 -22.15 6.73
N LYS A 2 -0.29 -21.65 7.68
CA LYS A 2 -0.73 -21.28 9.03
C LYS A 2 -1.23 -19.84 9.02
N ILE A 3 -2.41 -19.61 9.61
CA ILE A 3 -3.03 -18.27 9.69
C ILE A 3 -3.02 -17.76 11.13
N LEU A 4 -2.69 -16.49 11.29
CA LEU A 4 -2.85 -15.71 12.52
C LEU A 4 -4.00 -14.71 12.32
N ARG A 5 -4.78 -14.50 13.39
CA ARG A 5 -5.87 -13.54 13.41
C ARG A 5 -5.68 -12.58 14.56
N THR A 6 -5.64 -11.30 14.26
CA THR A 6 -5.52 -10.26 15.26
C THR A 6 -6.80 -10.21 16.10
N PRO A 7 -6.71 -10.22 17.44
CA PRO A 7 -7.86 -10.07 18.31
C PRO A 7 -8.59 -8.74 18.08
N ASP A 8 -9.93 -8.79 18.08
CA ASP A 8 -10.77 -7.63 17.73
C ASP A 8 -10.63 -6.47 18.73
N GLU A 9 -10.34 -6.76 20.01
CA GLU A 9 -10.10 -5.75 21.03
C GLU A 9 -8.95 -4.79 20.72
N ARG A 10 -8.02 -5.19 19.85
CA ARG A 10 -6.92 -4.31 19.42
C ARG A 10 -7.36 -3.16 18.53
N PHE A 11 -8.54 -3.26 17.97
CA PHE A 11 -9.11 -2.25 17.07
C PHE A 11 -10.18 -1.38 17.74
N HIS A 12 -10.45 -1.61 19.04
CA HIS A 12 -11.38 -0.77 19.80
C HIS A 12 -10.80 0.63 19.99
N ASP A 13 -11.67 1.63 19.98
CA ASP A 13 -11.35 3.03 20.28
C ASP A 13 -10.24 3.65 19.41
N LEU A 14 -10.07 3.15 18.18
CA LEU A 14 -9.18 3.78 17.22
C LEU A 14 -9.77 5.12 16.77
N LYS A 15 -9.01 6.17 16.96
CA LYS A 15 -9.42 7.52 16.60
C LYS A 15 -9.75 7.62 15.12
N ASP A 16 -10.87 8.28 14.82
CA ASP A 16 -11.36 8.53 13.44
C ASP A 16 -11.69 7.23 12.65
N TYR A 17 -11.88 6.07 13.31
CA TYR A 17 -12.17 4.80 12.66
C TYR A 17 -13.38 4.07 13.28
N PRO A 18 -14.60 4.62 13.12
CA PRO A 18 -15.80 4.06 13.72
C PRO A 18 -16.50 3.01 12.84
N PHE A 19 -15.82 2.47 11.82
CA PHE A 19 -16.43 1.65 10.79
C PHE A 19 -16.66 0.21 11.26
N GLU A 20 -17.87 -0.31 11.02
CA GLU A 20 -18.21 -1.69 11.29
C GLU A 20 -17.44 -2.63 10.34
N PRO A 21 -16.91 -3.74 10.85
CA PRO A 21 -16.13 -4.66 10.04
C PRO A 21 -17.03 -5.54 9.16
N ASN A 22 -16.65 -5.70 7.90
CA ASN A 22 -17.19 -6.71 7.00
C ASN A 22 -16.11 -7.73 6.69
N TYR A 23 -16.48 -9.01 6.58
CA TYR A 23 -15.52 -10.09 6.35
C TYR A 23 -15.99 -11.03 5.24
N THR A 24 -15.06 -11.40 4.39
CA THR A 24 -15.25 -12.42 3.34
C THR A 24 -14.20 -13.51 3.53
N ILE A 25 -14.59 -14.76 3.46
CA ILE A 25 -13.67 -15.90 3.50
C ILE A 25 -13.45 -16.39 2.08
N ILE A 26 -12.20 -16.46 1.67
CA ILE A 26 -11.79 -17.09 0.41
C ILE A 26 -11.00 -18.36 0.69
N LYS A 27 -10.87 -19.22 -0.32
CA LYS A 27 -10.01 -20.41 -0.29
C LYS A 27 -8.72 -20.11 -1.03
N THR A 28 -7.58 -20.33 -0.38
CA THR A 28 -6.28 -20.28 -1.04
C THR A 28 -5.99 -21.57 -1.80
N ASP A 29 -4.97 -21.59 -2.66
CA ASP A 29 -4.63 -22.77 -3.50
C ASP A 29 -4.34 -24.03 -2.67
N ASP A 30 -3.80 -23.89 -1.45
CA ASP A 30 -3.58 -25.01 -0.53
C ASP A 30 -4.83 -25.41 0.27
N GLY A 31 -5.99 -24.82 -0.04
CA GLY A 31 -7.27 -25.08 0.62
C GLY A 31 -7.46 -24.37 1.96
N THR A 32 -6.54 -23.50 2.39
CA THR A 32 -6.66 -22.75 3.64
C THR A 32 -7.77 -21.69 3.53
N ASP A 33 -8.59 -21.54 4.57
CA ASP A 33 -9.53 -20.43 4.70
C ASP A 33 -8.77 -19.15 5.07
N LEU A 34 -8.92 -18.10 4.27
CA LEU A 34 -8.33 -16.79 4.48
C LEU A 34 -9.44 -15.75 4.59
N ARG A 35 -9.57 -15.13 5.76
CA ARG A 35 -10.58 -14.11 6.03
C ARG A 35 -10.04 -12.72 5.66
N ILE A 36 -10.73 -12.04 4.75
CA ILE A 36 -10.40 -10.70 4.31
C ILE A 36 -11.44 -9.71 4.84
N HIS A 37 -10.96 -8.67 5.51
CA HIS A 37 -11.75 -7.57 6.01
C HIS A 37 -11.93 -6.49 4.95
N HIS A 38 -13.06 -5.79 4.97
CA HIS A 38 -13.23 -4.52 4.26
C HIS A 38 -14.18 -3.58 5.00
N VAL A 39 -13.94 -2.29 4.83
CA VAL A 39 -14.90 -1.23 5.16
C VAL A 39 -15.91 -1.13 4.02
N ASP A 40 -17.19 -0.93 4.34
CA ASP A 40 -18.28 -0.73 3.39
C ASP A 40 -19.22 0.37 3.88
N GLU A 41 -18.90 1.61 3.57
CA GLU A 41 -19.57 2.80 4.06
C GLU A 41 -20.24 3.62 2.96
N GLY A 42 -21.34 4.30 3.31
CA GLY A 42 -22.12 5.15 2.41
C GLY A 42 -23.36 4.47 1.83
N PRO A 43 -24.08 5.15 0.90
CA PRO A 43 -25.33 4.66 0.34
C PRO A 43 -25.09 3.40 -0.50
N LYS A 44 -25.88 2.36 -0.26
CA LYS A 44 -25.71 1.05 -0.91
C LYS A 44 -26.05 1.07 -2.42
N ASP A 45 -26.80 2.05 -2.86
CA ASP A 45 -27.20 2.32 -4.25
C ASP A 45 -26.36 3.44 -4.91
N GLY A 46 -25.38 3.99 -4.21
CA GLY A 46 -24.47 4.99 -4.75
C GLY A 46 -23.36 4.40 -5.62
N PRO A 47 -22.69 5.23 -6.45
CA PRO A 47 -21.51 4.82 -7.17
C PRO A 47 -20.43 4.30 -6.22
N ILE A 48 -19.74 3.22 -6.61
CA ILE A 48 -18.81 2.53 -5.72
C ILE A 48 -17.37 2.96 -6.00
N LEU A 49 -16.68 3.41 -4.95
CA LEU A 49 -15.22 3.58 -4.94
C LEU A 49 -14.58 2.40 -4.21
N LEU A 50 -13.84 1.58 -4.94
CA LEU A 50 -12.95 0.58 -4.37
C LEU A 50 -11.59 1.22 -4.10
N ALA A 51 -11.23 1.37 -2.81
CA ALA A 51 -10.02 2.06 -2.36
C ALA A 51 -9.03 1.06 -1.74
N MET A 52 -7.92 0.75 -2.43
CA MET A 52 -6.93 -0.22 -1.99
C MET A 52 -5.68 0.45 -1.42
N HIS A 53 -5.34 0.07 -0.18
CA HIS A 53 -4.17 0.57 0.53
C HIS A 53 -2.88 -0.18 0.13
N GLY A 54 -1.74 0.40 0.47
CA GLY A 54 -0.43 -0.20 0.30
C GLY A 54 0.23 -0.68 1.61
N GLN A 55 1.55 -0.74 1.60
CA GLN A 55 2.38 -1.25 2.67
C GLN A 55 3.12 -0.09 3.40
N PRO A 56 3.23 -0.08 4.73
CA PRO A 56 2.70 -1.02 5.72
C PRO A 56 1.39 -0.57 6.37
N VAL A 57 0.55 0.11 5.62
CA VAL A 57 -0.72 0.69 6.07
C VAL A 57 -1.88 -0.33 5.93
N TRP A 58 -3.10 0.09 6.24
CA TRP A 58 -4.33 -0.68 6.11
C TRP A 58 -5.51 0.29 5.86
N SER A 59 -6.74 -0.16 5.78
CA SER A 59 -7.90 0.70 5.45
C SER A 59 -8.05 1.93 6.35
N TYR A 60 -7.40 1.98 7.52
CA TYR A 60 -7.27 3.17 8.34
C TYR A 60 -6.67 4.39 7.59
N LEU A 61 -5.89 4.15 6.54
CA LEU A 61 -5.36 5.21 5.69
C LEU A 61 -6.46 6.09 5.09
N TYR A 62 -7.61 5.49 4.81
CA TYR A 62 -8.76 6.16 4.21
C TYR A 62 -9.75 6.75 5.22
N ALA A 63 -9.51 6.57 6.54
CA ALA A 63 -10.43 6.97 7.59
C ALA A 63 -10.92 8.43 7.47
N LYS A 64 -10.03 9.34 7.10
CA LYS A 64 -10.36 10.76 6.92
C LYS A 64 -11.05 11.08 5.59
N MET A 65 -10.86 10.26 4.57
CA MET A 65 -11.46 10.45 3.25
C MET A 65 -12.90 9.92 3.20
N ILE A 66 -13.18 8.81 3.86
CA ILE A 66 -14.47 8.14 3.85
C ILE A 66 -15.62 9.12 4.13
N PRO A 67 -15.59 9.99 5.18
CA PRO A 67 -16.67 10.93 5.43
C PRO A 67 -16.92 11.94 4.29
N PHE A 68 -15.87 12.41 3.59
CA PHE A 68 -16.04 13.32 2.44
C PHE A 68 -16.71 12.61 1.27
N LEU A 69 -16.31 11.38 0.99
CA LEU A 69 -16.83 10.56 -0.11
C LEU A 69 -18.29 10.15 0.14
N THR A 70 -18.59 9.63 1.33
CA THR A 70 -19.93 9.17 1.68
C THR A 70 -20.94 10.31 1.78
N ASN A 71 -20.54 11.48 2.32
CA ASN A 71 -21.37 12.69 2.32
C ASN A 71 -21.65 13.21 0.90
N SER A 72 -20.85 12.80 -0.08
CA SER A 72 -21.08 13.11 -1.50
C SER A 72 -21.90 12.04 -2.23
N GLY A 73 -22.44 11.06 -1.50
CA GLY A 73 -23.29 10.00 -2.04
C GLY A 73 -22.52 8.83 -2.67
N ILE A 74 -21.23 8.68 -2.34
CA ILE A 74 -20.37 7.59 -2.86
C ILE A 74 -20.29 6.49 -1.82
N ARG A 75 -20.48 5.24 -2.24
CA ARG A 75 -20.21 4.06 -1.42
C ARG A 75 -18.72 3.72 -1.50
N VAL A 76 -18.06 3.62 -0.36
CA VAL A 76 -16.62 3.34 -0.26
C VAL A 76 -16.41 1.91 0.21
N ILE A 77 -15.74 1.11 -0.59
CA ILE A 77 -15.26 -0.24 -0.24
C ILE A 77 -13.75 -0.15 -0.07
N ALA A 78 -13.24 -0.39 1.15
CA ALA A 78 -11.81 -0.35 1.43
C ALA A 78 -11.36 -1.65 2.10
N PRO A 79 -10.84 -2.62 1.32
CA PRO A 79 -10.34 -3.88 1.87
C PRO A 79 -9.02 -3.68 2.59
N ASP A 80 -8.77 -4.54 3.59
CA ASP A 80 -7.43 -4.77 4.13
C ASP A 80 -6.78 -5.93 3.36
N LEU A 81 -5.62 -5.69 2.78
CA LEU A 81 -4.85 -6.73 2.11
C LEU A 81 -4.52 -7.88 3.09
N PRO A 82 -4.47 -9.15 2.64
CA PRO A 82 -3.97 -10.25 3.45
C PRO A 82 -2.62 -9.95 4.08
N GLY A 83 -2.52 -10.12 5.39
CA GLY A 83 -1.32 -9.73 6.16
C GLY A 83 -1.40 -8.36 6.83
N TYR A 84 -2.48 -7.59 6.60
CA TYR A 84 -2.64 -6.22 7.09
C TYR A 84 -3.99 -6.03 7.81
N GLY A 85 -4.14 -4.91 8.50
CA GLY A 85 -5.37 -4.48 9.14
C GLY A 85 -6.09 -5.57 9.91
N LYS A 86 -7.38 -5.70 9.69
CA LYS A 86 -8.26 -6.73 10.31
C LYS A 86 -8.29 -8.04 9.50
N SER A 87 -7.67 -8.11 8.32
CA SER A 87 -7.55 -9.35 7.55
C SER A 87 -6.63 -10.35 8.22
N ASP A 88 -6.84 -11.63 7.92
CA ASP A 88 -5.99 -12.73 8.36
C ASP A 88 -4.53 -12.56 7.86
N LYS A 89 -3.59 -13.13 8.61
CA LYS A 89 -2.15 -12.99 8.37
C LYS A 89 -1.50 -14.35 8.25
N PRO A 90 -1.09 -14.75 7.03
CA PRO A 90 -0.17 -15.87 6.86
C PRO A 90 1.05 -15.72 7.76
N ALA A 91 1.40 -16.80 8.49
CA ALA A 91 2.39 -16.74 9.57
C ALA A 91 3.84 -16.88 9.08
N SER A 92 4.05 -17.18 7.80
CA SER A 92 5.38 -17.27 7.19
C SER A 92 5.55 -16.21 6.10
N ARG A 93 6.77 -15.68 5.93
CA ARG A 93 7.09 -14.75 4.83
C ARG A 93 7.00 -15.43 3.47
N GLU A 94 7.28 -16.71 3.43
CA GLU A 94 7.25 -17.55 2.24
C GLU A 94 5.82 -17.77 1.70
N ASP A 95 4.80 -17.53 2.53
CA ASP A 95 3.41 -17.56 2.10
C ASP A 95 3.02 -16.30 1.29
N TYR A 96 3.82 -15.23 1.35
CA TYR A 96 3.57 -13.99 0.63
C TYR A 96 4.34 -13.98 -0.69
N SER A 97 3.61 -13.66 -1.74
CA SER A 97 4.19 -13.31 -3.05
C SER A 97 3.33 -12.23 -3.70
N TYR A 98 3.85 -11.57 -4.73
CA TYR A 98 3.05 -10.62 -5.51
C TYR A 98 1.83 -11.35 -6.12
N GLN A 99 2.06 -12.54 -6.69
CA GLN A 99 1.00 -13.34 -7.31
C GLN A 99 -0.09 -13.72 -6.30
N ASN A 100 0.28 -14.28 -5.15
CA ASN A 100 -0.70 -14.68 -4.12
C ASN A 100 -1.58 -13.49 -3.69
N GLN A 101 -0.99 -12.30 -3.51
CA GLN A 101 -1.77 -11.12 -3.15
C GLN A 101 -2.77 -10.74 -4.23
N VAL A 102 -2.39 -10.82 -5.51
CA VAL A 102 -3.33 -10.58 -6.63
C VAL A 102 -4.43 -11.62 -6.64
N ASP A 103 -4.08 -12.90 -6.53
CA ASP A 103 -5.06 -14.01 -6.57
C ASP A 103 -6.07 -13.90 -5.43
N TRP A 104 -5.61 -13.68 -4.20
CA TRP A 104 -6.48 -13.51 -3.04
C TRP A 104 -7.41 -12.31 -3.16
N MET A 105 -6.94 -11.20 -3.73
CA MET A 105 -7.78 -10.01 -3.90
C MET A 105 -8.75 -10.15 -5.07
N VAL A 106 -8.41 -10.90 -6.11
CA VAL A 106 -9.35 -11.27 -7.17
C VAL A 106 -10.45 -12.20 -6.61
N ASP A 107 -10.08 -13.23 -5.86
CA ASP A 107 -11.05 -14.13 -5.23
C ASP A 107 -11.99 -13.40 -4.27
N TRP A 108 -11.45 -12.47 -3.48
CA TRP A 108 -12.24 -11.60 -2.63
C TRP A 108 -13.22 -10.72 -3.43
N LEU A 109 -12.76 -10.12 -4.52
CA LEU A 109 -13.58 -9.28 -5.39
C LEU A 109 -14.72 -10.06 -6.01
N VAL A 110 -14.43 -11.26 -6.53
CA VAL A 110 -15.40 -12.16 -7.14
C VAL A 110 -16.42 -12.67 -6.12
N ALA A 111 -15.96 -13.09 -4.93
CA ALA A 111 -16.81 -13.59 -3.86
C ALA A 111 -17.84 -12.56 -3.37
N ASN A 112 -17.46 -11.26 -3.35
CA ASN A 112 -18.38 -10.17 -2.99
C ASN A 112 -19.25 -9.70 -4.17
N ASN A 113 -18.97 -10.16 -5.38
CA ASN A 113 -19.66 -9.79 -6.61
C ASN A 113 -19.84 -8.27 -6.82
N PHE A 114 -18.87 -7.47 -6.43
CA PHE A 114 -18.88 -6.03 -6.70
C PHE A 114 -18.78 -5.75 -8.19
N GLN A 115 -19.55 -4.76 -8.66
CA GLN A 115 -19.69 -4.38 -10.07
C GLN A 115 -19.68 -2.86 -10.21
N GLU A 116 -19.48 -2.37 -11.43
CA GLU A 116 -19.51 -0.93 -11.77
C GLU A 116 -18.56 -0.09 -10.89
N LEU A 117 -17.37 -0.63 -10.60
CA LEU A 117 -16.42 -0.05 -9.68
C LEU A 117 -15.63 1.11 -10.32
N THR A 118 -15.51 2.20 -9.58
CA THR A 118 -14.37 3.10 -9.74
C THR A 118 -13.25 2.60 -8.83
N PHE A 119 -12.11 2.28 -9.41
CA PHE A 119 -10.93 1.85 -8.67
C PHE A 119 -10.07 3.05 -8.28
N PHE A 120 -9.56 3.06 -7.03
CA PHE A 120 -8.51 3.96 -6.57
C PHE A 120 -7.51 3.21 -5.70
N ALA A 121 -6.23 3.46 -5.93
CA ALA A 121 -5.18 2.83 -5.12
C ALA A 121 -3.89 3.62 -5.08
N GLN A 122 -3.05 3.27 -4.10
CA GLN A 122 -1.74 3.82 -3.85
C GLN A 122 -0.79 2.69 -3.44
N ASP A 123 0.52 2.84 -3.75
CA ASP A 123 1.57 1.89 -3.35
C ASP A 123 1.23 0.44 -3.76
N TRP A 124 1.37 -0.55 -2.90
CA TRP A 124 1.02 -1.95 -3.17
C TRP A 124 -0.45 -2.15 -3.55
N GLY A 125 -1.35 -1.30 -3.06
CA GLY A 125 -2.74 -1.35 -3.51
C GLY A 125 -2.87 -1.12 -5.02
N GLY A 126 -2.02 -0.26 -5.60
CA GLY A 126 -1.95 -0.05 -7.04
C GLY A 126 -1.30 -1.22 -7.78
N LEU A 127 -0.15 -1.72 -7.29
CA LEU A 127 0.52 -2.86 -7.92
C LEU A 127 -0.43 -4.07 -8.02
N ILE A 128 -1.08 -4.43 -6.91
CA ILE A 128 -2.02 -5.54 -6.84
C ILE A 128 -3.29 -5.23 -7.63
N GLY A 129 -3.87 -4.06 -7.40
CA GLY A 129 -5.18 -3.71 -7.93
C GLY A 129 -5.19 -3.47 -9.43
N LEU A 130 -4.13 -2.91 -10.03
CA LEU A 130 -4.04 -2.80 -11.50
C LEU A 130 -4.01 -4.18 -12.16
N ARG A 131 -3.32 -5.16 -11.58
CA ARG A 131 -3.38 -6.54 -12.07
C ARG A 131 -4.76 -7.18 -11.85
N MET A 132 -5.44 -6.85 -10.74
CA MET A 132 -6.82 -7.27 -10.49
C MET A 132 -7.79 -6.66 -11.51
N VAL A 133 -7.66 -5.38 -11.85
CA VAL A 133 -8.45 -4.72 -12.91
C VAL A 133 -8.23 -5.41 -14.26
N ALA A 134 -6.98 -5.73 -14.60
CA ALA A 134 -6.67 -6.41 -15.87
C ALA A 134 -7.25 -7.84 -15.94
N ARG A 135 -7.46 -8.50 -14.80
CA ARG A 135 -8.06 -9.87 -14.72
C ARG A 135 -9.58 -9.86 -14.71
N GLU A 136 -10.20 -8.82 -14.14
CA GLU A 136 -11.67 -8.71 -13.98
C GLU A 136 -12.19 -7.38 -14.59
N PRO A 137 -11.85 -7.05 -15.86
CA PRO A 137 -12.06 -5.71 -16.43
C PRO A 137 -13.51 -5.26 -16.51
N ASP A 138 -14.43 -6.22 -16.64
CA ASP A 138 -15.87 -5.93 -16.79
C ASP A 138 -16.48 -5.37 -15.50
N ARG A 139 -15.82 -5.59 -14.34
CA ARG A 139 -16.28 -5.06 -13.05
C ARG A 139 -15.95 -3.59 -12.85
N PHE A 140 -15.06 -3.03 -13.67
CA PHE A 140 -14.57 -1.67 -13.51
C PHE A 140 -15.04 -0.76 -14.61
N ILE A 141 -15.57 0.40 -14.21
CA ILE A 141 -16.02 1.45 -15.14
C ILE A 141 -15.02 2.61 -15.22
N LYS A 142 -14.22 2.82 -14.17
CA LYS A 142 -13.18 3.86 -14.09
C LYS A 142 -12.00 3.37 -13.25
N VAL A 143 -10.81 3.86 -13.58
CA VAL A 143 -9.58 3.59 -12.82
C VAL A 143 -8.93 4.91 -12.42
N SER A 144 -8.51 5.01 -11.16
CA SER A 144 -7.67 6.09 -10.68
C SER A 144 -6.51 5.53 -9.86
N VAL A 145 -5.32 6.05 -10.06
CA VAL A 145 -4.14 5.67 -9.30
C VAL A 145 -3.31 6.88 -8.91
N GLY A 146 -2.65 6.79 -7.76
CA GLY A 146 -1.73 7.82 -7.33
C GLY A 146 -0.62 7.26 -6.46
N ASN A 147 0.58 7.79 -6.60
CA ASN A 147 1.78 7.33 -5.88
C ASN A 147 1.97 5.79 -5.98
N THR A 148 1.81 5.26 -7.19
CA THR A 148 1.92 3.83 -7.51
C THR A 148 2.12 3.62 -9.01
N GLY A 149 2.29 2.37 -9.46
CA GLY A 149 2.41 2.00 -10.87
C GLY A 149 2.46 0.49 -11.06
N LEU A 150 2.78 0.07 -12.28
CA LEU A 150 3.09 -1.31 -12.63
C LEU A 150 4.55 -1.41 -13.09
N PRO A 151 5.51 -1.53 -12.16
CA PRO A 151 6.93 -1.56 -12.50
C PRO A 151 7.23 -2.75 -13.40
N TYR A 152 7.92 -2.46 -14.51
CA TYR A 152 8.29 -3.45 -15.52
C TYR A 152 9.70 -3.17 -16.01
N SER A 153 10.63 -4.03 -15.68
CA SER A 153 12.06 -3.86 -15.98
C SER A 153 12.63 -5.15 -16.58
N PRO A 154 12.31 -5.46 -17.85
CA PRO A 154 12.80 -6.68 -18.51
C PRO A 154 14.31 -6.62 -18.83
N ASP A 155 14.81 -5.42 -19.16
CA ASP A 155 16.16 -5.21 -19.71
C ASP A 155 17.10 -4.56 -18.68
N VAL A 156 17.20 -5.15 -17.48
CA VAL A 156 18.13 -4.68 -16.46
C VAL A 156 19.52 -5.27 -16.71
N PRO A 157 20.59 -4.45 -16.78
CA PRO A 157 21.94 -4.93 -16.97
C PRO A 157 22.34 -5.97 -15.91
N GLU A 158 23.10 -7.00 -16.32
CA GLU A 158 23.44 -8.12 -15.44
C GLU A 158 24.29 -7.69 -14.24
N GLU A 159 25.16 -6.69 -14.41
CA GLU A 159 25.92 -6.08 -13.31
C GLU A 159 24.99 -5.45 -12.25
N VAL A 160 23.89 -4.79 -12.66
CA VAL A 160 22.90 -4.22 -11.73
C VAL A 160 22.15 -5.35 -11.00
N ILE A 161 21.79 -6.41 -11.71
CA ILE A 161 21.16 -7.59 -11.09
C ILE A 161 22.09 -8.21 -10.03
N LYS A 162 23.38 -8.34 -10.33
CA LYS A 162 24.38 -8.85 -9.38
C LYS A 162 24.54 -7.94 -8.16
N GLU A 163 24.58 -6.63 -8.38
CA GLU A 163 24.67 -5.63 -7.31
C GLU A 163 23.44 -5.68 -6.38
N VAL A 164 22.23 -5.74 -6.94
CA VAL A 164 20.98 -5.86 -6.18
C VAL A 164 20.97 -7.13 -5.34
N LYS A 165 21.34 -8.27 -5.93
CA LYS A 165 21.41 -9.55 -5.20
C LYS A 165 22.45 -9.52 -4.10
N ALA A 166 23.66 -9.04 -4.39
CA ALA A 166 24.73 -8.92 -3.39
C ALA A 166 24.35 -7.99 -2.24
N PHE A 167 23.63 -6.89 -2.52
CA PHE A 167 23.14 -6.01 -1.47
C PHE A 167 22.09 -6.70 -0.59
N ARG A 168 21.14 -7.41 -1.18
CA ARG A 168 20.12 -8.18 -0.44
C ARG A 168 20.76 -9.20 0.51
N ASP A 169 21.81 -9.89 0.04
CA ASP A 169 22.51 -10.93 0.79
C ASP A 169 23.56 -10.37 1.76
N SER A 170 23.82 -9.06 1.74
CA SER A 170 24.83 -8.43 2.59
C SER A 170 24.46 -8.49 4.07
N ASN A 171 25.49 -8.48 4.94
CA ASN A 171 25.31 -8.41 6.39
C ASN A 171 25.01 -7.00 6.91
N LEU A 172 24.68 -6.03 6.02
CA LEU A 172 24.34 -4.68 6.41
C LEU A 172 23.08 -4.68 7.26
N LYS A 173 23.22 -4.22 8.51
CA LYS A 173 22.08 -4.03 9.42
C LYS A 173 21.61 -2.58 9.36
N LEU A 174 20.35 -2.41 9.01
CA LEU A 174 19.71 -1.11 8.94
C LEU A 174 18.89 -0.86 10.21
N THR A 175 18.99 0.34 10.74
CA THR A 175 18.09 0.86 11.78
C THR A 175 17.06 1.78 11.12
N PRO A 176 15.92 2.10 11.77
CA PRO A 176 14.98 3.09 11.24
C PRO A 176 15.68 4.42 10.88
N TYR A 177 16.63 4.84 11.70
CA TYR A 177 17.38 6.08 11.44
C TYR A 177 18.30 5.98 10.23
N SER A 178 19.11 4.91 10.11
CA SER A 178 20.02 4.75 8.96
C SER A 178 19.25 4.57 7.66
N MET A 179 18.13 3.84 7.69
CA MET A 179 17.23 3.69 6.55
C MET A 179 16.65 5.06 6.14
N MET A 180 16.09 5.83 7.08
CA MET A 180 15.54 7.16 6.79
C MET A 180 16.60 8.14 6.29
N LYS A 181 17.84 8.05 6.79
CA LYS A 181 18.97 8.85 6.29
C LYS A 181 19.25 8.49 4.82
N GLN A 182 19.32 7.21 4.50
CA GLN A 182 19.52 6.76 3.12
C GLN A 182 18.40 7.26 2.21
N VAL A 183 17.13 7.14 2.63
CA VAL A 183 15.98 7.65 1.86
C VAL A 183 16.11 9.16 1.60
N ARG A 184 16.54 9.97 2.57
CA ARG A 184 16.75 11.42 2.39
C ARG A 184 17.94 11.73 1.45
N GLU A 185 19.04 11.02 1.58
CA GLU A 185 20.22 11.19 0.69
C GLU A 185 19.88 10.79 -0.75
N MET A 186 18.78 10.07 -0.93
CA MET A 186 18.21 9.69 -2.22
C MET A 186 17.72 10.89 -3.05
N ASP A 187 17.26 11.97 -2.46
CA ASP A 187 16.81 13.19 -3.15
C ASP A 187 17.93 13.94 -3.88
N SER A 188 19.17 13.54 -3.69
CA SER A 188 20.33 14.22 -4.28
C SER A 188 20.55 13.99 -5.80
N GLY A 189 19.65 13.30 -6.48
CA GLY A 189 19.71 13.08 -7.94
C GLY A 189 20.83 12.18 -8.45
N LYS A 190 21.67 11.63 -7.55
CA LYS A 190 22.89 10.90 -7.90
C LYS A 190 22.75 9.38 -7.92
N THR A 191 21.63 8.82 -7.48
CA THR A 191 21.44 7.37 -7.34
C THR A 191 20.21 6.90 -8.08
N HIS A 192 20.28 5.79 -8.79
CA HIS A 192 19.14 5.19 -9.48
C HIS A 192 18.00 4.89 -8.48
N PRO A 193 16.73 5.28 -8.76
CA PRO A 193 15.60 5.08 -7.83
C PRO A 193 15.45 3.64 -7.32
N GLY A 194 15.66 2.64 -8.17
CA GLY A 194 15.57 1.23 -7.79
C GLY A 194 16.60 0.80 -6.74
N LEU A 195 17.85 1.33 -6.83
CA LEU A 195 18.90 1.07 -5.83
C LEU A 195 18.55 1.65 -4.46
N LYS A 196 17.78 2.73 -4.47
CA LYS A 196 17.30 3.38 -3.25
C LYS A 196 16.25 2.56 -2.54
N PHE A 197 15.31 1.99 -3.30
CA PHE A 197 14.25 1.18 -2.75
C PHE A 197 14.77 -0.12 -2.09
N MET A 198 15.96 -0.61 -2.49
CA MET A 198 16.61 -1.77 -1.87
C MET A 198 16.86 -1.60 -0.36
N TYR A 199 17.15 -0.37 0.11
CA TYR A 199 17.33 -0.12 1.54
C TYR A 199 16.04 -0.37 2.32
N TRP A 200 14.90 0.04 1.76
CA TRP A 200 13.60 -0.25 2.33
C TRP A 200 13.28 -1.75 2.31
N GLN A 201 13.52 -2.42 1.18
CA GLN A 201 13.36 -3.87 1.07
C GLN A 201 14.16 -4.61 2.13
N LYS A 202 15.46 -4.31 2.22
CA LYS A 202 16.35 -4.95 3.19
C LYS A 202 15.99 -4.64 4.64
N PHE A 203 15.65 -3.39 4.93
CA PHE A 203 15.21 -3.00 6.27
C PHE A 203 13.96 -3.76 6.70
N CYS A 204 12.95 -3.87 5.85
CA CYS A 204 11.73 -4.62 6.14
C CYS A 204 12.01 -6.11 6.31
N TRP A 205 12.82 -6.70 5.42
CA TRP A 205 13.13 -8.12 5.46
C TRP A 205 13.91 -8.53 6.70
N ASP A 206 14.94 -7.78 7.07
CA ASP A 206 15.85 -8.12 8.17
C ASP A 206 15.30 -7.74 9.55
N THR A 207 14.39 -6.75 9.63
CA THR A 207 13.85 -6.29 10.91
C THR A 207 12.78 -7.24 11.43
N VAL A 208 13.09 -7.99 12.49
CA VAL A 208 12.18 -8.98 13.06
C VAL A 208 10.90 -8.33 13.57
N ASP A 209 11.04 -7.25 14.35
CA ASP A 209 9.91 -6.45 14.85
C ASP A 209 9.85 -5.12 14.11
N LEU A 210 9.28 -5.14 12.90
CA LEU A 210 9.15 -3.95 12.08
C LEU A 210 8.29 -2.89 12.79
N PRO A 211 8.82 -1.67 13.07
CA PRO A 211 8.13 -0.66 13.87
C PRO A 211 7.08 0.12 13.08
N THR A 212 5.99 -0.55 12.68
CA THR A 212 4.96 0.00 11.79
C THR A 212 4.34 1.29 12.31
N GLY A 213 3.87 1.31 13.54
CA GLY A 213 3.28 2.51 14.16
C GLY A 213 4.27 3.67 14.25
N PHE A 214 5.53 3.39 14.62
CA PHE A 214 6.57 4.42 14.66
C PHE A 214 6.81 5.00 13.27
N LEU A 215 7.05 4.17 12.26
CA LEU A 215 7.31 4.61 10.88
C LEU A 215 6.18 5.48 10.33
N MET A 216 4.93 5.03 10.51
CA MET A 216 3.76 5.77 10.02
C MET A 216 3.54 7.07 10.79
N SER A 217 3.79 7.09 12.10
CA SER A 217 3.70 8.33 12.87
C SER A 217 4.76 9.36 12.47
N GLN A 218 5.94 8.92 12.04
CA GLN A 218 6.99 9.82 11.54
C GLN A 218 6.64 10.40 10.16
N GLN A 219 6.00 9.64 9.30
CA GLN A 219 5.66 10.08 7.94
C GLN A 219 4.37 10.91 7.89
N MET A 220 3.34 10.54 8.66
CA MET A 220 2.01 11.14 8.59
C MET A 220 1.69 12.05 9.80
N GLY A 221 2.45 11.92 10.89
CA GLY A 221 2.19 12.63 12.13
C GLY A 221 2.72 14.06 12.14
N LYS A 222 2.06 14.96 12.89
CA LYS A 222 2.66 16.22 13.30
C LYS A 222 3.61 15.93 14.47
N ASN A 223 4.85 15.63 14.15
CA ASN A 223 5.85 15.32 15.18
C ASN A 223 6.31 16.59 15.88
N SER A 224 6.22 16.62 17.23
CA SER A 224 6.92 17.66 17.99
C SER A 224 8.43 17.37 17.97
N ILE A 225 9.25 18.41 18.00
CA ILE A 225 10.73 18.28 18.08
C ILE A 225 11.11 17.41 19.29
N ILE A 226 10.36 17.55 20.40
CA ILE A 226 10.60 16.79 21.63
C ILE A 226 10.34 15.29 21.41
N SER A 227 9.23 14.90 20.77
CA SER A 227 8.93 13.48 20.51
C SER A 227 9.94 12.85 19.56
N THR A 228 10.40 13.59 18.57
CA THR A 228 11.46 13.14 17.65
C THR A 228 12.78 12.92 18.37
N LEU A 229 13.17 13.84 19.26
CA LEU A 229 14.40 13.73 20.05
C LEU A 229 14.36 12.57 21.04
N VAL A 230 13.23 12.39 21.75
CA VAL A 230 13.01 11.27 22.69
C VAL A 230 13.09 9.94 21.93
N ASN A 231 12.39 9.81 20.80
CA ASN A 231 12.43 8.61 19.98
C ASN A 231 13.86 8.31 19.47
N TYR A 232 14.61 9.33 19.06
CA TYR A 232 15.99 9.19 18.65
C TYR A 232 16.88 8.63 19.77
N VAL A 233 16.73 9.14 21.01
CA VAL A 233 17.47 8.67 22.18
C VAL A 233 17.14 7.23 22.50
N PHE A 234 15.86 6.83 22.52
CA PHE A 234 15.44 5.47 22.81
C PHE A 234 15.94 4.47 21.78
N VAL A 235 15.86 4.81 20.48
CA VAL A 235 16.41 3.97 19.39
C VAL A 235 17.92 3.84 19.51
N LYS A 236 18.63 4.94 19.86
CA LYS A 236 20.09 4.93 19.99
C LYS A 236 20.58 4.13 21.19
N LEU A 237 19.81 4.09 22.26
CA LEU A 237 20.11 3.31 23.46
C LEU A 237 19.69 1.82 23.35
N GLY A 238 19.04 1.42 22.24
CA GLY A 238 18.54 0.05 22.06
C GLY A 238 17.46 -0.36 23.06
N ILE A 239 16.84 0.62 23.76
CA ILE A 239 15.90 0.36 24.86
C ILE A 239 14.52 -0.02 24.30
N SER A 240 14.17 0.43 23.14
CA SER A 240 13.00 -0.06 22.36
C SER A 240 12.99 0.57 20.96
N SER A 241 12.49 -0.15 19.98
CA SER A 241 12.14 0.42 18.69
C SER A 241 10.88 1.31 18.76
N TYR A 242 10.30 1.52 19.94
CA TYR A 242 9.02 2.19 20.15
C TYR A 242 9.12 3.27 21.21
N SER A 243 8.58 4.44 20.89
CA SER A 243 8.35 5.47 21.92
C SER A 243 7.38 4.98 22.98
N PRO A 244 7.65 5.22 24.29
CA PRO A 244 6.67 4.97 25.34
C PRO A 244 5.41 5.85 25.19
N PHE A 245 5.50 6.94 24.41
CA PHE A 245 4.38 7.84 24.10
C PHE A 245 3.87 7.57 22.69
N LYS A 246 3.09 6.50 22.53
CA LYS A 246 2.45 6.21 21.24
C LYS A 246 1.37 7.25 20.95
N SER A 247 1.52 7.94 19.83
CA SER A 247 0.44 8.76 19.27
C SER A 247 -0.75 7.89 18.86
N ASP A 248 -1.95 8.46 18.73
CA ASP A 248 -3.12 7.72 18.25
C ASP A 248 -2.85 7.08 16.89
N LEU A 249 -2.10 7.78 16.04
CA LEU A 249 -1.66 7.25 14.74
C LEU A 249 -0.75 6.03 14.89
N ALA A 250 0.23 6.07 15.79
CA ALA A 250 1.10 4.93 16.04
C ALA A 250 0.33 3.73 16.62
N LYS A 251 -0.64 3.98 17.52
CA LYS A 251 -1.52 2.93 18.05
C LYS A 251 -2.33 2.27 16.93
N ALA A 252 -2.90 3.07 16.02
CA ALA A 252 -3.70 2.56 14.92
C ALA A 252 -2.88 1.67 13.95
N TYR A 253 -1.62 2.05 13.65
CA TYR A 253 -0.77 1.25 12.78
C TYR A 253 -0.03 0.09 13.48
N ASP A 254 0.01 0.06 14.80
CA ASP A 254 0.45 -1.11 15.59
C ASP A 254 -0.71 -2.05 15.95
N ALA A 255 -1.96 -1.59 15.86
CA ALA A 255 -3.13 -2.40 16.23
C ALA A 255 -3.18 -3.76 15.52
N PRO A 256 -2.91 -3.87 14.19
CA PRO A 256 -2.95 -5.14 13.48
C PRO A 256 -1.91 -6.16 13.93
N PHE A 257 -0.88 -5.75 14.67
CA PHE A 257 0.32 -6.53 14.93
C PHE A 257 0.61 -6.68 16.42
N PRO A 258 -0.04 -7.65 17.12
CA PRO A 258 0.18 -7.91 18.55
C PRO A 258 1.64 -8.17 18.93
N ASP A 259 2.35 -8.89 18.06
CA ASP A 259 3.75 -9.27 18.21
C ASP A 259 4.42 -9.44 16.84
N PRO A 260 5.75 -9.69 16.77
CA PRO A 260 6.47 -9.82 15.51
C PRO A 260 5.97 -10.92 14.56
N SER A 261 5.32 -11.97 15.06
CA SER A 261 4.81 -13.07 14.21
C SER A 261 3.69 -12.63 13.27
N TYR A 262 2.98 -11.54 13.60
CA TYR A 262 1.92 -10.96 12.78
C TYR A 262 2.45 -10.04 11.67
N LYS A 263 3.76 -9.75 11.63
CA LYS A 263 4.36 -8.78 10.72
C LYS A 263 4.97 -9.40 9.46
N MET A 264 4.61 -10.65 9.12
CA MET A 264 5.21 -11.34 7.97
C MET A 264 4.88 -10.66 6.65
N GLY A 265 3.65 -10.18 6.44
CA GLY A 265 3.26 -9.41 5.27
C GLY A 265 4.06 -8.11 5.10
N PRO A 266 4.03 -7.17 6.07
CA PRO A 266 4.84 -5.95 6.03
C PRO A 266 6.35 -6.17 5.84
N ARG A 267 6.88 -7.31 6.30
CA ARG A 267 8.29 -7.66 6.15
C ARG A 267 8.62 -8.24 4.77
N ALA A 268 7.72 -9.03 4.19
CA ALA A 268 7.95 -9.71 2.92
C ALA A 268 7.65 -8.83 1.70
N MET A 269 6.51 -8.14 1.71
CA MET A 269 5.97 -7.48 0.53
C MET A 269 6.92 -6.49 -0.15
N PRO A 270 7.68 -5.63 0.54
CA PRO A 270 8.62 -4.74 -0.14
C PRO A 270 9.63 -5.47 -1.04
N SER A 271 10.03 -6.69 -0.66
CA SER A 271 10.99 -7.49 -1.43
C SER A 271 10.41 -8.07 -2.73
N HIS A 272 9.09 -8.04 -2.89
CA HIS A 272 8.39 -8.49 -4.09
C HIS A 272 8.12 -7.37 -5.11
N VAL A 273 8.54 -6.11 -4.84
CA VAL A 273 8.56 -5.08 -5.89
C VAL A 273 9.61 -5.45 -6.92
N PRO A 274 9.24 -5.64 -8.21
CA PRO A 274 10.15 -6.15 -9.23
C PRO A 274 11.10 -5.04 -9.74
N ILE A 275 12.15 -4.74 -8.95
CA ILE A 275 13.21 -3.80 -9.35
C ILE A 275 14.26 -4.45 -10.27
N ILE A 276 14.27 -5.76 -10.34
CA ILE A 276 15.01 -6.58 -11.31
C ILE A 276 14.06 -7.67 -11.82
N PRO A 277 14.33 -8.27 -12.99
CA PRO A 277 13.49 -9.34 -13.53
C PRO A 277 13.29 -10.46 -12.52
N ASP A 278 12.03 -10.84 -12.29
CA ASP A 278 11.63 -11.92 -11.41
C ASP A 278 10.42 -12.69 -11.98
N GLN A 279 9.84 -13.60 -11.20
CA GLN A 279 8.71 -14.43 -11.60
C GLN A 279 7.43 -13.62 -11.94
N SER A 280 7.32 -12.35 -11.52
CA SER A 280 6.15 -11.51 -11.81
C SER A 280 6.21 -10.86 -13.19
N LEU A 281 7.35 -10.90 -13.90
CA LEU A 281 7.64 -10.14 -15.11
C LEU A 281 6.59 -10.37 -16.20
N GLU A 282 6.22 -11.62 -16.45
CA GLU A 282 5.25 -11.98 -17.50
C GLU A 282 3.84 -11.43 -17.20
N GLU A 283 3.40 -11.54 -15.95
CA GLU A 283 2.10 -11.03 -15.55
C GLU A 283 2.07 -9.48 -15.51
N GLN A 284 3.20 -8.86 -15.22
CA GLN A 284 3.35 -7.40 -15.34
C GLN A 284 3.26 -6.96 -16.81
N ARG A 285 3.94 -7.67 -17.72
CA ARG A 285 3.85 -7.41 -19.17
C ARG A 285 2.40 -7.47 -19.65
N LYS A 286 1.68 -8.57 -19.33
CA LYS A 286 0.27 -8.74 -19.72
C LYS A 286 -0.62 -7.63 -19.19
N ALA A 287 -0.46 -7.23 -17.93
CA ALA A 287 -1.25 -6.16 -17.35
C ALA A 287 -0.96 -4.81 -18.03
N ARG A 288 0.30 -4.51 -18.35
CA ARG A 288 0.67 -3.28 -19.08
C ARG A 288 0.10 -3.28 -20.51
N GLU A 289 0.17 -4.41 -21.23
CA GLU A 289 -0.45 -4.57 -22.56
C GLU A 289 -1.97 -4.36 -22.51
N PHE A 290 -2.63 -4.85 -21.47
CA PHE A 290 -4.04 -4.60 -21.25
C PHE A 290 -4.32 -3.10 -21.08
N PHE A 291 -3.57 -2.38 -20.22
CA PHE A 291 -3.77 -0.94 -20.03
C PHE A 291 -3.41 -0.10 -21.26
N ALA A 292 -2.54 -0.56 -22.13
CA ALA A 292 -2.25 0.09 -23.40
C ALA A 292 -3.49 0.18 -24.33
N THR A 293 -4.48 -0.69 -24.12
CA THR A 293 -5.75 -0.74 -24.86
C THR A 293 -6.96 -0.34 -24.03
N TRP A 294 -6.74 0.12 -22.77
CA TRP A 294 -7.82 0.54 -21.89
C TRP A 294 -8.55 1.77 -22.43
N ASP A 295 -9.84 1.67 -22.70
CA ASP A 295 -10.67 2.71 -23.33
C ASP A 295 -11.61 3.44 -22.36
N LYS A 296 -11.77 2.91 -21.11
CA LYS A 296 -12.58 3.56 -20.08
C LYS A 296 -11.78 4.68 -19.38
N PRO A 297 -12.45 5.62 -18.65
CA PRO A 297 -11.75 6.70 -17.96
C PRO A 297 -10.63 6.22 -17.03
N PHE A 298 -9.46 6.84 -17.15
CA PHE A 298 -8.31 6.61 -16.27
C PHE A 298 -7.77 7.97 -15.78
N LEU A 299 -7.61 8.12 -14.45
CA LEU A 299 -7.12 9.34 -13.82
C LEU A 299 -5.87 9.08 -12.98
N SER A 300 -4.77 9.71 -13.31
CA SER A 300 -3.57 9.80 -12.49
C SER A 300 -3.72 10.94 -11.48
N VAL A 301 -3.58 10.66 -10.18
CA VAL A 301 -3.75 11.62 -9.07
C VAL A 301 -2.53 11.58 -8.14
N PHE A 302 -1.35 11.82 -8.68
CA PHE A 302 -0.11 11.82 -7.90
C PHE A 302 0.03 13.04 -7.00
N ALA A 303 0.70 12.87 -5.86
CA ALA A 303 1.00 13.99 -4.96
C ALA A 303 1.98 14.99 -5.57
N GLY A 304 2.93 14.53 -6.38
CA GLY A 304 3.96 15.35 -7.03
C GLY A 304 5.19 15.63 -6.14
N ASP A 305 5.07 15.46 -4.83
CA ASP A 305 6.15 15.62 -3.85
C ASP A 305 6.46 14.31 -3.09
N ASP A 306 6.02 13.16 -3.63
CA ASP A 306 6.30 11.85 -3.05
C ASP A 306 7.74 11.38 -3.39
N PRO A 307 8.62 11.21 -2.39
CA PRO A 307 9.99 10.77 -2.65
C PRO A 307 10.10 9.30 -3.06
N VAL A 308 9.04 8.48 -2.85
CA VAL A 308 9.04 7.04 -3.14
C VAL A 308 8.72 6.80 -4.61
N THR A 309 7.74 7.53 -5.16
CA THR A 309 7.20 7.30 -6.51
C THR A 309 7.51 8.45 -7.47
N ASN A 310 8.50 9.28 -7.16
CA ASN A 310 8.94 10.35 -8.04
C ASN A 310 9.36 9.81 -9.42
N GLY A 311 8.73 10.34 -10.48
CA GLY A 311 8.95 9.92 -11.88
C GLY A 311 8.10 8.72 -12.33
N ILE A 312 7.40 8.02 -11.44
CA ILE A 312 6.54 6.88 -11.82
C ILE A 312 5.26 7.32 -12.55
N GLU A 313 4.77 8.53 -12.30
CA GLU A 313 3.56 9.03 -12.98
C GLU A 313 3.71 9.01 -14.51
N GLN A 314 4.89 9.39 -15.01
CA GLN A 314 5.16 9.36 -16.46
C GLN A 314 5.04 7.94 -17.02
N ASP A 315 5.56 6.93 -16.33
CA ASP A 315 5.41 5.52 -16.72
C ASP A 315 3.95 5.07 -16.74
N VAL A 316 3.12 5.55 -15.79
CA VAL A 316 1.67 5.27 -15.77
C VAL A 316 0.96 5.89 -16.97
N LEU A 317 1.30 7.13 -17.33
CA LEU A 317 0.71 7.81 -18.49
C LEU A 317 1.15 7.18 -19.83
N GLU A 318 2.38 6.70 -19.90
CA GLU A 318 2.89 5.95 -21.06
C GLU A 318 2.26 4.55 -21.17
N MET A 319 2.06 3.88 -20.04
CA MET A 319 1.39 2.57 -19.98
C MET A 319 -0.07 2.65 -20.45
N CYS A 320 -0.79 3.71 -20.09
CA CYS A 320 -2.20 3.89 -20.42
C CYS A 320 -2.40 5.22 -21.18
N PRO A 321 -2.35 5.23 -22.52
CA PRO A 321 -2.46 6.46 -23.31
C PRO A 321 -3.77 7.24 -23.13
N ASN A 322 -4.82 6.58 -22.61
CA ASN A 322 -6.11 7.21 -22.28
C ASN A 322 -6.10 7.90 -20.90
N ALA A 323 -5.02 7.75 -20.12
CA ALA A 323 -4.93 8.33 -18.79
C ALA A 323 -4.82 9.85 -18.85
N LYS A 324 -5.53 10.52 -17.95
CA LYS A 324 -5.40 11.96 -17.69
C LYS A 324 -4.69 12.18 -16.38
N SER A 325 -3.82 13.18 -16.30
CA SER A 325 -3.19 13.60 -15.05
C SER A 325 -3.98 14.74 -14.42
N ALA A 326 -4.28 14.59 -13.12
CA ALA A 326 -4.82 15.67 -12.30
C ALA A 326 -3.69 16.61 -11.83
N ALA A 327 -4.05 17.81 -11.37
CA ALA A 327 -3.10 18.70 -10.73
C ALA A 327 -2.56 18.06 -9.43
N HIS A 328 -1.25 18.16 -9.23
CA HIS A 328 -0.59 17.68 -8.01
C HIS A 328 -1.05 18.48 -6.79
N ILE A 329 -1.43 17.79 -5.73
CA ILE A 329 -1.96 18.40 -4.50
C ILE A 329 -0.96 18.43 -3.35
N GLY A 330 0.22 17.85 -3.54
CA GLY A 330 1.22 17.66 -2.49
C GLY A 330 0.79 16.65 -1.43
N GLY A 331 1.57 16.53 -0.38
CA GLY A 331 1.22 15.73 0.78
C GLY A 331 2.04 14.45 0.96
N GLY A 332 3.02 14.21 0.09
CA GLY A 332 3.95 13.09 0.16
C GLY A 332 3.32 11.74 -0.15
N HIS A 333 3.99 10.66 0.26
CA HIS A 333 3.59 9.30 -0.08
C HIS A 333 2.19 8.91 0.44
N PHE A 334 1.82 9.37 1.63
CA PHE A 334 0.52 9.09 2.27
C PHE A 334 -0.41 10.31 2.23
N TYR A 335 -0.59 10.90 1.06
CA TYR A 335 -1.42 12.10 0.85
C TYR A 335 -2.91 11.87 1.15
N GLN A 336 -3.40 10.64 1.17
CA GLN A 336 -4.73 10.27 1.68
C GLN A 336 -4.93 10.73 3.13
N TRP A 337 -3.86 10.74 3.91
CA TRP A 337 -3.89 11.18 5.30
C TRP A 337 -3.63 12.68 5.46
N SER A 338 -2.71 13.25 4.67
CA SER A 338 -2.26 14.65 4.78
C SER A 338 -3.13 15.62 3.97
N ARG A 339 -3.78 15.16 2.90
CA ARG A 339 -4.64 15.91 1.97
C ARG A 339 -5.98 15.21 1.71
N PRO A 340 -6.68 14.73 2.75
CA PRO A 340 -7.87 13.90 2.58
C PRO A 340 -9.00 14.61 1.84
N LYS A 341 -9.18 15.91 2.07
CA LYS A 341 -10.24 16.70 1.43
C LYS A 341 -9.95 16.89 -0.06
N GLU A 342 -8.77 17.40 -0.38
CA GLU A 342 -8.36 17.71 -1.75
C GLU A 342 -8.39 16.45 -2.63
N LEU A 343 -7.87 15.33 -2.13
CA LEU A 343 -7.91 14.05 -2.84
C LEU A 343 -9.34 13.54 -3.00
N SER A 344 -10.16 13.65 -1.96
CA SER A 344 -11.56 13.23 -2.05
C SER A 344 -12.32 14.08 -3.08
N GLU A 345 -12.09 15.39 -3.17
CA GLU A 345 -12.71 16.27 -4.15
C GLU A 345 -12.34 15.86 -5.59
N LEU A 346 -11.06 15.53 -5.86
CA LEU A 346 -10.63 15.02 -7.16
C LEU A 346 -11.34 13.72 -7.54
N LEU A 347 -11.41 12.76 -6.59
CA LEU A 347 -12.08 11.49 -6.83
C LEU A 347 -13.60 11.64 -6.97
N ILE A 348 -14.26 12.51 -6.19
CA ILE A 348 -15.68 12.81 -6.32
C ILE A 348 -16.00 13.35 -7.71
N ASN A 349 -15.21 14.31 -8.19
CA ASN A 349 -15.38 14.87 -9.53
C ASN A 349 -15.22 13.78 -10.58
N PHE A 350 -14.14 13.00 -10.51
CA PHE A 350 -13.88 11.91 -11.44
C PHE A 350 -14.99 10.84 -11.46
N ILE A 351 -15.54 10.48 -10.30
CA ILE A 351 -16.62 9.50 -10.21
C ILE A 351 -17.92 10.06 -10.84
N LYS A 352 -18.20 11.34 -10.63
CA LYS A 352 -19.45 11.98 -11.07
C LYS A 352 -19.41 12.54 -12.49
N GLU A 353 -18.24 12.68 -13.11
CA GLU A 353 -18.10 12.99 -14.53
C GLU A 353 -18.71 11.86 -15.38
N ASN A 354 -19.56 12.24 -16.37
CA ASN A 354 -20.20 11.30 -17.31
C ASN A 354 -19.21 10.81 -18.37
#